data_53648bb4ca6a189c98f4cc337f6a91d0
#
_entry.id   53648bb4ca6a189c98f4cc337f6a91d0
#
_cell.length_a   1.000
_cell.length_b   1.000
_cell.length_c   1.000
_cell.angle_alpha   90.00
_cell.angle_beta   90.00
_cell.angle_gamma   90.00
#
_symmetry.space_group_name_H-M   'P 1'
#
loop_
_entity.id
_entity.type
_entity.pdbx_description
1 polymer ?
#
loop_
_entity_poly.entity_id
_entity_poly.type
_entity_poly.pdbx_seq_one_letter_code
_entity_poly.pdbx_strand_id
1 'polypeptide(L)'
;MLTVLSQQKTWYTILLFILGGVLAKIGFDNMTHTTWGTFDIDYLTLGIPFSAVMIGLYIIPELLKFRSTEFSFRKSIKKFGYSPSTLPATGIGSFVGFWCGLIPGVTNGLGSYLSANLVKTDIKKIAAAESANNSGALSSLLPLIILGIPIVGSEVLIY
;
A
#
# COMPACT_ATOMS: atom_id res chain seq x y z
N MET A 1 -0.58 6.19 3.83
CA MET A 1 -1.50 7.10 4.54
C MET A 1 -1.53 8.50 3.94
N LEU A 2 -0.39 9.15 3.71
CA LEU A 2 -0.30 10.50 3.09
C LEU A 2 -0.92 10.60 1.69
N THR A 3 -0.91 9.53 0.90
CA THR A 3 -1.50 9.50 -0.46
C THR A 3 -3.02 9.57 -0.48
N VAL A 4 -3.69 9.07 0.55
CA VAL A 4 -5.15 9.15 0.68
C VAL A 4 -5.58 10.56 1.09
N LEU A 5 -4.73 11.26 1.86
CA LEU A 5 -4.96 12.64 2.31
C LEU A 5 -5.03 13.65 1.16
N SER A 6 -4.40 13.35 0.01
CA SER A 6 -4.28 14.31 -1.09
C SER A 6 -5.49 14.36 -2.03
N GLN A 7 -6.36 13.36 -2.04
CA GLN A 7 -7.47 13.26 -3.00
C GLN A 7 -8.86 13.35 -2.39
N GLN A 8 -9.00 13.20 -1.07
CA GLN A 8 -10.28 13.25 -0.37
C GLN A 8 -10.46 14.57 0.40
N LYS A 9 -11.70 14.97 0.63
CA LYS A 9 -11.97 16.10 1.54
C LYS A 9 -11.38 15.79 2.91
N THR A 10 -10.55 16.66 3.45
CA THR A 10 -9.80 16.53 4.71
C THR A 10 -10.63 15.99 5.88
N TRP A 11 -11.89 16.35 5.94
CA TRP A 11 -12.86 15.87 6.94
C TRP A 11 -13.01 14.34 6.95
N TYR A 12 -13.21 13.73 5.77
CA TYR A 12 -13.33 12.26 5.68
C TYR A 12 -12.06 11.54 6.10
N THR A 13 -10.91 12.13 5.82
CA THR A 13 -9.63 11.56 6.21
C THR A 13 -9.44 11.58 7.73
N ILE A 14 -9.81 12.67 8.39
CA ILE A 14 -9.77 12.78 9.85
C ILE A 14 -10.71 11.74 10.48
N LEU A 15 -11.92 11.61 9.94
CA LEU A 15 -12.91 10.67 10.45
C LEU A 15 -12.44 9.21 10.31
N LEU A 16 -11.87 8.85 9.15
CA LEU A 16 -11.28 7.52 8.93
C LEU A 16 -10.06 7.27 9.81
N PHE A 17 -9.25 8.29 10.07
CA PHE A 17 -8.11 8.18 10.98
C PHE A 17 -8.56 7.87 12.40
N ILE A 18 -9.56 8.60 12.91
CA ILE A 18 -10.14 8.37 14.24
C ILE A 18 -10.75 6.97 14.31
N LEU A 19 -11.53 6.57 13.30
CA LEU A 19 -12.12 5.23 13.24
C LEU A 19 -11.04 4.14 13.26
N GLY A 20 -9.98 4.28 12.47
CA GLY A 20 -8.85 3.36 12.48
C GLY A 20 -8.14 3.29 13.82
N GLY A 21 -7.98 4.43 14.49
CA GLY A 21 -7.40 4.50 15.83
C GLY A 21 -8.25 3.80 16.90
N VAL A 22 -9.57 3.95 16.81
CA VAL A 22 -10.51 3.25 17.71
C VAL A 22 -10.47 1.74 17.48
N LEU A 23 -10.49 1.29 16.23
CA LEU A 23 -10.40 -0.13 15.89
C LEU A 23 -9.06 -0.75 16.32
N ALA A 24 -7.96 0.00 16.20
CA ALA A 24 -6.64 -0.46 16.60
C ALA A 24 -6.48 -0.60 18.13
N LYS A 25 -7.36 0.03 18.92
CA LYS A 25 -7.35 -0.11 20.39
C LYS A 25 -8.11 -1.35 20.89
N ILE A 26 -8.87 -2.02 20.05
CA ILE A 26 -9.60 -3.23 20.45
C ILE A 26 -8.60 -4.36 20.71
N GLY A 27 -8.66 -4.95 21.89
CA GLY A 27 -7.82 -6.07 22.29
C GLY A 27 -7.12 -5.84 23.61
N PHE A 28 -6.08 -6.65 23.85
CA PHE A 28 -5.25 -6.59 25.05
C PHE A 28 -4.15 -5.53 24.88
N ASP A 29 -4.11 -4.57 25.78
CA ASP A 29 -3.06 -3.58 25.85
C ASP A 29 -1.91 -4.07 26.74
N ASN A 30 -0.75 -4.30 26.15
CA ASN A 30 0.45 -4.76 26.86
C ASN A 30 1.01 -3.72 27.85
N MET A 31 0.67 -2.44 27.69
CA MET A 31 1.16 -1.37 28.57
C MET A 31 0.31 -1.27 29.85
N THR A 32 -1.00 -1.36 29.71
CA THR A 32 -1.94 -1.22 30.83
C THR A 32 -2.40 -2.55 31.42
N HIS A 33 -2.06 -3.69 30.78
CA HIS A 33 -2.53 -5.03 31.12
C HIS A 33 -4.06 -5.15 31.21
N THR A 34 -4.77 -4.33 30.43
CA THR A 34 -6.24 -4.32 30.40
C THR A 34 -6.74 -4.65 29.00
N THR A 35 -7.93 -5.26 28.94
CA THR A 35 -8.65 -5.47 27.67
C THR A 35 -9.62 -4.32 27.43
N TRP A 36 -9.65 -3.81 26.18
CA TRP A 36 -10.56 -2.75 25.79
C TRP A 36 -11.38 -3.13 24.57
N GLY A 37 -12.69 -2.88 24.61
CA GLY A 37 -13.58 -3.09 23.47
C GLY A 37 -13.77 -4.55 23.05
N THR A 38 -13.48 -5.51 23.94
CA THR A 38 -13.57 -6.95 23.64
C THR A 38 -14.96 -7.54 23.83
N PHE A 39 -15.86 -6.84 24.55
CA PHE A 39 -17.24 -7.29 24.81
C PHE A 39 -17.34 -8.75 25.30
N ASP A 40 -16.36 -9.20 26.08
CA ASP A 40 -16.20 -10.60 26.55
C ASP A 40 -16.13 -11.65 25.43
N ILE A 41 -15.72 -11.24 24.23
CA ILE A 41 -15.47 -12.15 23.11
C ILE A 41 -14.00 -12.50 23.07
N ASP A 42 -13.66 -13.78 23.32
CA ASP A 42 -12.27 -14.25 23.40
C ASP A 42 -11.45 -13.94 22.13
N TYR A 43 -12.06 -14.03 20.96
CA TYR A 43 -11.38 -13.71 19.70
C TYR A 43 -10.95 -12.24 19.58
N LEU A 44 -11.62 -11.33 20.28
CA LEU A 44 -11.27 -9.92 20.27
C LEU A 44 -10.18 -9.55 21.27
N THR A 45 -9.81 -10.47 22.17
CA THR A 45 -8.72 -10.24 23.13
C THR A 45 -7.36 -10.11 22.44
N LEU A 46 -7.15 -10.79 21.32
CA LEU A 46 -5.96 -10.65 20.47
C LEU A 46 -5.99 -9.43 19.54
N GLY A 47 -7.06 -8.63 19.62
CA GLY A 47 -7.30 -7.53 18.70
C GLY A 47 -7.84 -7.97 17.34
N ILE A 48 -8.08 -7.01 16.47
CA ILE A 48 -8.55 -7.29 15.10
C ILE A 48 -7.32 -7.49 14.20
N PRO A 49 -7.11 -8.69 13.64
CA PRO A 49 -5.94 -8.92 12.79
C PRO A 49 -6.01 -8.06 11.52
N PHE A 50 -4.89 -7.47 11.14
CA PHE A 50 -4.78 -6.61 9.97
C PHE A 50 -5.27 -7.29 8.69
N SER A 51 -5.03 -8.59 8.53
CA SER A 51 -5.52 -9.39 7.41
C SER A 51 -7.04 -9.40 7.31
N ALA A 52 -7.76 -9.51 8.43
CA ALA A 52 -9.22 -9.49 8.45
C ALA A 52 -9.76 -8.11 8.02
N VAL A 53 -9.11 -7.02 8.46
CA VAL A 53 -9.46 -5.65 8.05
C VAL A 53 -9.23 -5.49 6.55
N MET A 54 -8.11 -5.96 6.01
CA MET A 54 -7.81 -5.88 4.58
C MET A 54 -8.80 -6.67 3.73
N ILE A 55 -9.14 -7.89 4.14
CA ILE A 55 -10.15 -8.71 3.46
C ILE A 55 -11.51 -8.01 3.49
N GLY A 56 -11.92 -7.51 4.66
CA GLY A 56 -13.21 -6.84 4.85
C GLY A 56 -13.35 -5.56 4.04
N LEU A 57 -12.31 -4.73 3.98
CA LEU A 57 -12.36 -3.42 3.31
C LEU A 57 -12.11 -3.46 1.81
N TYR A 58 -11.30 -4.41 1.33
CA TYR A 58 -10.91 -4.43 -0.08
C TYR A 58 -11.51 -5.61 -0.86
N ILE A 59 -11.43 -6.82 -0.31
CA ILE A 59 -11.84 -8.02 -1.05
C ILE A 59 -13.36 -8.16 -1.07
N ILE A 60 -14.02 -8.02 0.08
CA ILE A 60 -15.48 -8.19 0.15
C ILE A 60 -16.24 -7.16 -0.71
N PRO A 61 -15.95 -5.85 -0.66
CA PRO A 61 -16.61 -4.87 -1.52
C PRO A 61 -16.38 -5.13 -3.02
N GLU A 62 -15.18 -5.60 -3.38
CA GLU A 62 -14.88 -5.93 -4.77
C GLU A 62 -15.68 -7.15 -5.25
N LEU A 63 -15.77 -8.20 -4.41
CA LEU A 63 -16.62 -9.37 -4.70
C LEU A 63 -18.09 -9.01 -4.79
N LEU A 64 -18.60 -8.11 -3.95
CA LEU A 64 -20.00 -7.67 -3.99
C LEU A 64 -20.30 -6.82 -5.23
N LYS A 65 -19.32 -6.07 -5.74
CA LYS A 65 -19.42 -5.33 -7.00
C LYS A 65 -19.28 -6.22 -8.22
N PHE A 66 -18.75 -7.42 -8.05
CA PHE A 66 -18.54 -8.37 -9.12
C PHE A 66 -19.91 -8.87 -9.62
N ARG A 67 -20.54 -8.07 -10.45
CA ARG A 67 -21.65 -8.52 -11.30
C ARG A 67 -21.02 -9.31 -12.43
N SER A 68 -21.49 -10.51 -12.68
CA SER A 68 -21.04 -11.36 -13.78
C SER A 68 -21.22 -10.63 -15.13
N THR A 69 -20.29 -9.76 -15.44
CA THR A 69 -20.06 -9.32 -16.80
C THR A 69 -19.44 -10.51 -17.50
N GLU A 70 -20.05 -10.97 -18.58
CA GLU A 70 -19.48 -12.00 -19.42
C GLU A 70 -18.00 -11.67 -19.64
N PHE A 71 -17.13 -12.53 -19.13
CA PHE A 71 -15.69 -12.45 -19.38
C PHE A 71 -15.47 -12.72 -20.87
N SER A 72 -15.66 -11.69 -21.67
CA SER A 72 -15.18 -11.71 -23.05
C SER A 72 -13.65 -11.65 -22.97
N PHE A 73 -13.03 -12.80 -23.03
CA PHE A 73 -11.60 -12.92 -23.32
C PHE A 73 -11.34 -12.33 -24.71
N ARG A 74 -11.31 -11.01 -24.77
CA ARG A 74 -10.81 -10.35 -25.96
C ARG A 74 -9.32 -10.67 -26.03
N LYS A 75 -8.98 -11.66 -26.86
CA LYS A 75 -7.62 -12.06 -27.17
C LYS A 75 -6.91 -10.92 -27.92
N SER A 76 -6.72 -9.81 -27.21
CA SER A 76 -5.87 -8.73 -27.68
C SER A 76 -4.46 -9.02 -27.17
N ILE A 77 -3.81 -9.99 -27.78
CA ILE A 77 -2.35 -10.06 -27.73
C ILE A 77 -1.85 -8.89 -28.60
N LYS A 78 -1.97 -7.68 -28.06
CA LYS A 78 -1.16 -6.58 -28.58
C LYS A 78 0.28 -6.99 -28.31
N LYS A 79 1.07 -7.10 -29.37
CA LYS A 79 2.51 -7.31 -29.27
C LYS A 79 3.05 -6.41 -28.17
N PHE A 80 3.80 -6.95 -27.24
CA PHE A 80 4.50 -6.20 -26.21
C PHE A 80 5.39 -5.19 -26.94
N GLY A 81 4.89 -3.97 -27.12
CA GLY A 81 5.60 -2.89 -27.79
C GLY A 81 6.37 -2.12 -26.72
N TYR A 82 7.68 -2.30 -26.70
CA TYR A 82 8.56 -1.40 -25.99
C TYR A 82 8.42 0.01 -26.58
N SER A 83 7.96 0.97 -25.80
CA SER A 83 7.89 2.37 -26.22
C SER A 83 9.07 3.14 -25.65
N PRO A 84 10.04 3.54 -26.47
CA PRO A 84 11.19 4.33 -26.01
C PRO A 84 10.78 5.65 -25.32
N SER A 85 9.59 6.14 -25.62
CA SER A 85 9.06 7.40 -25.06
C SER A 85 8.75 7.32 -23.57
N THR A 86 8.62 6.12 -22.97
CA THR A 86 8.34 5.93 -21.54
C THR A 86 9.61 5.75 -20.72
N LEU A 87 10.77 5.49 -21.35
CA LEU A 87 12.05 5.30 -20.66
C LEU A 87 12.41 6.41 -19.66
N PRO A 88 12.31 7.70 -20.01
CA PRO A 88 12.63 8.75 -19.05
C PRO A 88 11.70 8.72 -17.84
N ALA A 89 10.42 8.41 -18.04
CA ALA A 89 9.45 8.30 -16.97
C ALA A 89 9.77 7.09 -16.04
N THR A 90 10.14 5.95 -16.62
CA THR A 90 10.59 4.78 -15.89
C THR A 90 11.85 5.09 -15.07
N GLY A 91 12.82 5.81 -15.64
CA GLY A 91 14.02 6.25 -14.95
C GLY A 91 13.72 7.15 -13.74
N ILE A 92 12.84 8.14 -13.93
CA ILE A 92 12.38 9.01 -12.84
C ILE A 92 11.69 8.18 -11.75
N GLY A 93 10.80 7.28 -12.13
CA GLY A 93 10.11 6.39 -11.20
C GLY A 93 11.07 5.54 -10.40
N SER A 94 12.02 4.87 -11.08
CA SER A 94 13.02 4.02 -10.41
C SER A 94 13.88 4.81 -9.43
N PHE A 95 14.29 6.02 -9.79
CA PHE A 95 15.09 6.88 -8.90
C PHE A 95 14.30 7.31 -7.66
N VAL A 96 13.09 7.83 -7.84
CA VAL A 96 12.22 8.25 -6.73
C VAL A 96 11.87 7.06 -5.84
N GLY A 97 11.48 5.94 -6.43
CA GLY A 97 11.13 4.72 -5.71
C GLY A 97 12.29 4.19 -4.87
N PHE A 98 13.49 4.15 -5.44
CA PHE A 98 14.70 3.71 -4.74
C PHE A 98 14.93 4.51 -3.44
N TRP A 99 14.87 5.83 -3.50
CA TRP A 99 15.06 6.65 -2.31
C TRP A 99 13.90 6.53 -1.32
N CYS A 100 12.66 6.46 -1.80
CA CYS A 100 11.50 6.27 -0.93
C CYS A 100 11.56 4.91 -0.20
N GLY A 101 12.02 3.86 -0.87
CA GLY A 101 12.13 2.53 -0.26
C GLY A 101 13.21 2.43 0.83
N LEU A 102 14.26 3.25 0.76
CA LEU A 102 15.32 3.26 1.80
C LEU A 102 14.88 3.97 3.08
N ILE A 103 13.85 4.81 3.04
CA ILE A 103 13.43 5.60 4.21
C ILE A 103 12.43 4.80 5.03
N PRO A 104 12.74 4.48 6.29
CA PRO A 104 11.81 3.75 7.17
C PRO A 104 10.47 4.47 7.32
N GLY A 105 9.38 3.72 7.19
CA GLY A 105 8.02 4.26 7.30
C GLY A 105 7.48 4.97 6.05
N VAL A 106 8.28 5.14 5.02
CA VAL A 106 7.80 5.62 3.71
C VAL A 106 7.23 4.46 2.92
N THR A 107 5.99 4.58 2.49
CA THR A 107 5.34 3.55 1.69
C THR A 107 5.72 3.64 0.21
N ASN A 108 5.78 2.48 -0.47
CA ASN A 108 5.97 2.43 -1.94
C ASN A 108 4.90 3.25 -2.69
N GLY A 109 3.69 3.35 -2.11
CA GLY A 109 2.62 4.19 -2.64
C GLY A 109 2.96 5.68 -2.68
N LEU A 110 3.74 6.19 -1.71
CA LEU A 110 4.20 7.57 -1.75
C LEU A 110 5.21 7.77 -2.89
N GLY A 111 6.14 6.84 -3.08
CA GLY A 111 7.08 6.87 -4.19
C GLY A 111 6.37 6.87 -5.55
N SER A 112 5.36 6.00 -5.70
CA SER A 112 4.52 5.94 -6.90
C SER A 112 3.77 7.25 -7.15
N TYR A 113 3.18 7.84 -6.12
CA TYR A 113 2.46 9.10 -6.21
C TYR A 113 3.40 10.26 -6.61
N LEU A 114 4.54 10.39 -5.95
CA LEU A 114 5.51 11.44 -6.25
C LEU A 114 6.03 11.33 -7.68
N SER A 115 6.43 10.13 -8.09
CA SER A 115 6.97 9.89 -9.44
C SER A 115 5.93 10.16 -10.53
N ALA A 116 4.66 9.79 -10.32
CA ALA A 116 3.58 10.08 -11.26
C ALA A 116 3.36 11.59 -11.44
N ASN A 117 3.51 12.38 -10.37
CA ASN A 117 3.35 13.84 -10.45
C ASN A 117 4.50 14.58 -11.14
N LEU A 118 5.65 13.94 -11.30
CA LEU A 118 6.80 14.50 -12.02
C LEU A 118 6.67 14.39 -13.54
N VAL A 119 5.68 13.65 -14.03
CA VAL A 119 5.45 13.44 -15.47
C VAL A 119 4.05 13.89 -15.88
N LYS A 120 3.90 14.35 -17.15
CA LYS A 120 2.66 15.02 -17.58
C LYS A 120 1.64 14.11 -18.27
N THR A 121 2.11 13.08 -18.99
CA THR A 121 1.24 12.20 -19.82
C THR A 121 0.79 10.99 -19.03
N ASP A 122 -0.48 10.59 -19.13
CA ASP A 122 -1.05 9.50 -18.33
C ASP A 122 -0.31 8.17 -18.46
N ILE A 123 0.09 7.80 -19.69
CA ILE A 123 0.91 6.59 -19.91
C ILE A 123 2.26 6.69 -19.18
N LYS A 124 2.88 7.88 -19.20
CA LYS A 124 4.15 8.10 -18.48
C LYS A 124 3.96 8.11 -16.98
N LYS A 125 2.83 8.63 -16.48
CA LYS A 125 2.48 8.58 -15.06
C LYS A 125 2.38 7.14 -14.56
N ILE A 126 1.69 6.29 -15.32
CA ILE A 126 1.59 4.87 -14.99
C ILE A 126 2.98 4.22 -15.00
N ALA A 127 3.79 4.45 -16.04
CA ALA A 127 5.12 3.89 -16.13
C ALA A 127 6.05 4.35 -14.99
N ALA A 128 5.98 5.62 -14.60
CA ALA A 128 6.73 6.17 -13.48
C ALA A 128 6.27 5.59 -12.14
N ALA A 129 4.94 5.51 -11.91
CA ALA A 129 4.38 4.98 -10.68
C ALA A 129 4.73 3.51 -10.46
N GLU A 130 4.58 2.68 -11.50
CA GLU A 130 4.90 1.25 -11.45
C GLU A 130 6.40 1.01 -11.25
N SER A 131 7.22 1.77 -11.96
CA SER A 131 8.67 1.70 -11.79
C SER A 131 9.11 2.10 -10.38
N ALA A 132 8.48 3.14 -9.80
CA ALA A 132 8.76 3.56 -8.44
C ALA A 132 8.32 2.51 -7.41
N ASN A 133 7.17 1.88 -7.62
CA ASN A 133 6.68 0.83 -6.74
C ASN A 133 7.66 -0.36 -6.69
N ASN A 134 8.07 -0.85 -7.87
CA ASN A 134 9.01 -1.97 -7.97
C ASN A 134 10.40 -1.63 -7.41
N SER A 135 10.92 -0.45 -7.73
CA SER A 135 12.22 0.00 -7.24
C SER A 135 12.21 0.23 -5.72
N GLY A 136 11.11 0.79 -5.18
CA GLY A 136 10.92 0.99 -3.75
C GLY A 136 10.84 -0.33 -2.98
N ALA A 137 10.09 -1.30 -3.50
CA ALA A 137 10.00 -2.63 -2.89
C ALA A 137 11.35 -3.34 -2.85
N LEU A 138 12.17 -3.19 -3.89
CA LEU A 138 13.51 -3.79 -3.92
C LEU A 138 14.48 -3.07 -2.98
N SER A 139 14.44 -1.73 -2.96
CA SER A 139 15.35 -0.95 -2.14
C SER A 139 15.04 -1.04 -0.63
N SER A 140 13.79 -1.28 -0.23
CA SER A 140 13.44 -1.50 1.17
C SER A 140 14.12 -2.73 1.76
N LEU A 141 14.42 -3.75 0.94
CA LEU A 141 15.15 -4.93 1.38
C LEU A 141 16.64 -4.68 1.66
N LEU A 142 17.22 -3.59 1.15
CA LEU A 142 18.66 -3.32 1.35
C LEU A 142 19.06 -3.18 2.83
N PRO A 143 18.36 -2.40 3.67
CA PRO A 143 18.65 -2.33 5.10
C PRO A 143 18.53 -3.69 5.80
N LEU A 144 17.55 -4.51 5.43
CA LEU A 144 17.41 -5.86 5.96
C LEU A 144 18.61 -6.74 5.60
N ILE A 145 19.03 -6.75 4.33
CA ILE A 145 20.12 -7.60 3.84
C ILE A 145 21.48 -7.13 4.36
N ILE A 146 21.73 -5.81 4.41
CA ILE A 146 23.03 -5.26 4.75
C ILE A 146 23.22 -5.12 6.27
N LEU A 147 22.16 -4.67 6.96
CA LEU A 147 22.23 -4.31 8.38
C LEU A 147 21.45 -5.29 9.27
N GLY A 148 20.66 -6.21 8.71
CA GLY A 148 19.75 -7.06 9.47
C GLY A 148 18.60 -6.30 10.14
N ILE A 149 18.26 -5.10 9.63
CA ILE A 149 17.22 -4.25 10.22
C ILE A 149 16.00 -4.23 9.34
N PRO A 150 14.88 -4.88 9.76
CA PRO A 150 13.62 -4.79 9.02
C PRO A 150 13.04 -3.38 9.15
N ILE A 151 12.74 -2.72 8.03
CA ILE A 151 12.14 -1.39 8.00
C ILE A 151 10.65 -1.39 7.61
N VAL A 152 10.17 -2.52 7.08
CA VAL A 152 8.76 -2.72 6.71
C VAL A 152 8.22 -3.94 7.46
N GLY A 153 6.94 -3.87 7.87
CA GLY A 153 6.33 -4.94 8.68
C GLY A 153 6.36 -6.33 8.04
N SER A 154 6.35 -6.45 6.71
CA SER A 154 6.49 -7.71 6.00
C SER A 154 7.89 -8.32 6.10
N GLU A 155 8.91 -7.52 6.32
CA GLU A 155 10.30 -7.95 6.43
C GLU A 155 10.58 -8.63 7.78
N VAL A 156 9.81 -8.27 8.81
CA VAL A 156 9.88 -8.94 10.13
C VAL A 156 9.51 -10.41 10.04
N LEU A 157 8.74 -10.81 9.03
CA LEU A 157 8.38 -12.21 8.81
C LEU A 157 9.47 -13.02 8.09
N ILE A 158 10.47 -12.36 7.53
CA ILE A 158 11.56 -12.98 6.77
C ILE A 158 12.82 -13.09 7.64
N TYR A 159 12.91 -12.25 8.66
CA TYR A 159 13.99 -12.23 9.64
C TYR A 159 13.75 -13.26 10.76
#